data_d0b20ffc0237824d6863e6c17accb383
#
_entry.id   d0b20ffc0237824d6863e6c17accb383
#
_cell.length_a   1.000
_cell.length_b   1.000
_cell.length_c   1.000
_cell.angle_alpha   90.00
_cell.angle_beta   90.00
_cell.angle_gamma   90.00
#
_symmetry.space_group_name_H-M   'P 1'
#
loop_
_entity.id
_entity.type
_entity.pdbx_description
1 polymer ?
#
loop_
_entity_poly.entity_id
_entity_poly.type
_entity_poly.pdbx_seq_one_letter_code
_entity_poly.pdbx_strand_id
1 'polypeptide(L)'
;MGRIYLALAGAVLFLSCQSASGQICKPVAERTGEVGCWIIASQPVGQLANAETFWHLDVYATRAEAEAARAPGSVVVESLGKTWLLTIADQGWRLSGGERIAEIGPLPIIAGQTYSAQYMEAIFTPGMVAPTHTHAGPEAWYTLAGETCLETPQGKQIGRAGGPPVIVPGGPPMHLTATGTEQRRALVLILHDSSKHATTPEHDWVPKGLCKI
;
A
#
# COMPACT_ATOMS: atom_id res chain seq x y z
N MET A 1 -26.89 67.78 16.59
CA MET A 1 -27.50 66.62 15.94
C MET A 1 -26.34 65.78 15.31
N GLY A 2 -25.81 64.82 16.07
CA GLY A 2 -24.70 63.95 15.63
C GLY A 2 -25.25 62.65 15.11
N ARG A 3 -24.95 62.31 13.87
CA ARG A 3 -25.29 61.00 13.24
C ARG A 3 -24.18 60.04 13.53
N ILE A 4 -24.51 58.95 14.26
CA ILE A 4 -23.64 57.81 14.51
C ILE A 4 -23.82 56.83 13.34
N TYR A 5 -22.77 56.60 12.58
CA TYR A 5 -22.74 55.53 11.57
C TYR A 5 -22.22 54.22 12.20
N LEU A 6 -23.12 53.24 12.31
CA LEU A 6 -22.77 51.87 12.70
C LEU A 6 -22.19 51.17 11.45
N ALA A 7 -20.91 50.81 11.51
CA ALA A 7 -20.28 49.96 10.49
C ALA A 7 -20.51 48.50 10.87
N LEU A 8 -21.30 47.77 10.06
CA LEU A 8 -21.40 46.31 10.15
C LEU A 8 -20.15 45.69 9.46
N ALA A 9 -19.28 45.12 10.28
CA ALA A 9 -18.21 44.28 9.77
C ALA A 9 -18.74 42.88 9.47
N GLY A 10 -18.96 42.53 8.20
CA GLY A 10 -19.33 41.20 7.77
C GLY A 10 -18.09 40.27 7.83
N ALA A 11 -18.10 39.29 8.73
CA ALA A 11 -17.10 38.25 8.76
C ALA A 11 -17.37 37.25 7.62
N VAL A 12 -16.51 37.27 6.59
CA VAL A 12 -16.52 36.26 5.51
C VAL A 12 -15.79 35.03 6.03
N LEU A 13 -16.56 33.97 6.35
CA LEU A 13 -16.00 32.66 6.62
C LEU A 13 -15.46 32.07 5.30
N PHE A 14 -14.15 32.05 5.15
CA PHE A 14 -13.50 31.25 4.11
C PHE A 14 -13.58 29.79 4.55
N LEU A 15 -14.52 29.00 3.97
CA LEU A 15 -14.40 27.54 3.97
C LEU A 15 -13.18 27.18 3.13
N SER A 16 -12.08 26.87 3.80
CA SER A 16 -10.93 26.22 3.14
C SER A 16 -11.34 24.82 2.75
N CYS A 17 -11.66 24.63 1.47
CA CYS A 17 -11.78 23.31 0.86
C CYS A 17 -10.37 22.70 0.90
N GLN A 18 -10.09 21.86 1.91
CA GLN A 18 -8.86 21.08 1.93
C GLN A 18 -9.00 20.05 0.81
N SER A 19 -8.36 20.32 -0.31
CA SER A 19 -8.17 19.31 -1.36
C SER A 19 -7.46 18.12 -0.73
N ALA A 20 -8.10 16.94 -0.77
CA ALA A 20 -7.46 15.71 -0.35
C ALA A 20 -6.20 15.53 -1.21
N SER A 21 -5.03 15.84 -0.64
CA SER A 21 -3.76 15.69 -1.33
C SER A 21 -3.53 14.19 -1.51
N GLY A 22 -3.44 13.75 -2.77
CA GLY A 22 -3.10 12.38 -3.09
C GLY A 22 -1.74 12.02 -2.52
N GLN A 23 -1.64 10.87 -1.84
CA GLN A 23 -0.42 10.43 -1.20
C GLN A 23 0.38 9.52 -2.14
N ILE A 24 1.55 10.00 -2.60
CA ILE A 24 2.54 9.19 -3.31
C ILE A 24 3.48 8.58 -2.27
N CYS A 25 3.84 7.30 -2.43
CA CYS A 25 4.77 6.63 -1.53
C CYS A 25 6.18 7.19 -1.66
N LYS A 26 6.82 7.47 -0.52
CA LYS A 26 8.17 8.01 -0.42
C LYS A 26 9.09 7.05 0.32
N PRO A 27 10.41 7.11 0.09
CA PRO A 27 11.36 6.38 0.93
C PRO A 27 11.11 6.64 2.43
N VAL A 28 11.19 5.60 3.25
CA VAL A 28 10.99 5.73 4.70
C VAL A 28 11.96 6.72 5.35
N ALA A 29 13.13 6.93 4.76
CA ALA A 29 14.11 7.93 5.21
C ALA A 29 13.60 9.38 5.08
N GLU A 30 12.57 9.62 4.26
CA GLU A 30 11.91 10.92 4.09
C GLU A 30 10.68 11.07 4.99
N ARG A 31 10.45 10.13 5.89
CA ARG A 31 9.28 10.12 6.77
C ARG A 31 9.28 11.32 7.71
N THR A 32 8.23 12.13 7.62
CA THR A 32 8.03 13.31 8.46
C THR A 32 6.89 13.17 9.46
N GLY A 33 6.16 12.06 9.41
CA GLY A 33 5.01 11.77 10.28
C GLY A 33 4.57 10.32 10.19
N GLU A 34 3.58 9.95 10.99
CA GLU A 34 3.05 8.59 10.98
C GLU A 34 2.21 8.33 9.73
N VAL A 35 1.28 9.24 9.41
CA VAL A 35 0.34 9.11 8.30
C VAL A 35 1.05 9.31 6.95
N GLY A 36 0.80 8.41 6.02
CA GLY A 36 1.39 8.44 4.69
C GLY A 36 1.63 7.05 4.11
N CYS A 37 2.35 7.02 2.98
CA CYS A 37 2.84 5.81 2.35
C CYS A 37 4.38 5.84 2.31
N TRP A 38 5.02 4.82 2.87
CA TRP A 38 6.47 4.77 3.08
C TRP A 38 7.06 3.51 2.47
N ILE A 39 8.02 3.67 1.56
CA ILE A 39 8.80 2.56 1.01
C ILE A 39 9.78 2.12 2.09
N ILE A 40 9.53 0.95 2.68
CA ILE A 40 10.31 0.40 3.78
C ILE A 40 11.44 -0.52 3.33
N ALA A 41 11.32 -1.11 2.13
CA ALA A 41 12.38 -1.86 1.48
C ALA A 41 12.14 -1.97 -0.02
N SER A 42 13.25 -2.14 -0.77
CA SER A 42 13.22 -2.54 -2.18
C SER A 42 14.35 -3.52 -2.44
N GLN A 43 14.10 -4.55 -3.26
CA GLN A 43 15.12 -5.52 -3.61
C GLN A 43 14.88 -6.15 -5.00
N PRO A 44 15.93 -6.52 -5.73
CA PRO A 44 15.79 -7.39 -6.90
C PRO A 44 15.32 -8.77 -6.46
N VAL A 45 14.38 -9.35 -7.18
CA VAL A 45 13.88 -10.72 -6.98
C VAL A 45 14.47 -11.66 -8.04
N GLY A 46 14.74 -11.15 -9.23
CA GLY A 46 15.21 -11.92 -10.36
C GLY A 46 14.08 -12.49 -11.20
N GLN A 47 14.38 -13.52 -11.99
CA GLN A 47 13.39 -14.20 -12.80
C GLN A 47 12.55 -15.15 -11.94
N LEU A 48 11.23 -15.04 -12.08
CA LEU A 48 10.27 -15.95 -11.47
C LEU A 48 9.78 -16.92 -12.53
N ALA A 49 10.02 -18.22 -12.28
CA ALA A 49 9.70 -19.29 -13.23
C ALA A 49 8.30 -19.87 -13.01
N ASN A 50 7.74 -19.68 -11.82
CA ASN A 50 6.52 -20.34 -11.38
C ASN A 50 5.37 -19.36 -11.25
N ALA A 51 4.21 -19.69 -11.84
CA ALA A 51 2.97 -18.93 -11.67
C ALA A 51 2.40 -19.03 -10.24
N GLU A 52 2.87 -19.96 -9.41
CA GLU A 52 2.47 -20.13 -8.01
C GLU A 52 3.41 -19.39 -7.05
N THR A 53 3.68 -18.13 -7.36
CA THR A 53 4.49 -17.24 -6.52
C THR A 53 3.59 -16.59 -5.47
N PHE A 54 4.04 -16.62 -4.21
CA PHE A 54 3.34 -16.07 -3.06
C PHE A 54 4.22 -15.06 -2.31
N TRP A 55 3.56 -14.11 -1.66
CA TRP A 55 4.16 -13.22 -0.68
C TRP A 55 3.87 -13.76 0.72
N HIS A 56 4.92 -14.07 1.46
CA HIS A 56 4.87 -14.57 2.82
C HIS A 56 5.21 -13.47 3.81
N LEU A 57 4.39 -13.33 4.85
CA LEU A 57 4.54 -12.38 5.94
C LEU A 57 4.73 -13.16 7.24
N ASP A 58 5.95 -13.15 7.75
CA ASP A 58 6.29 -13.78 9.03
C ASP A 58 6.73 -12.72 10.04
N VAL A 59 6.31 -12.85 11.30
CA VAL A 59 6.70 -11.97 12.40
C VAL A 59 7.67 -12.68 13.31
N TYR A 60 8.71 -11.97 13.73
CA TYR A 60 9.71 -12.44 14.69
C TYR A 60 9.71 -11.56 15.93
N ALA A 61 10.12 -12.12 17.06
CA ALA A 61 10.21 -11.37 18.31
C ALA A 61 11.30 -10.29 18.26
N THR A 62 12.39 -10.56 17.53
CA THR A 62 13.51 -9.63 17.39
C THR A 62 14.02 -9.55 15.96
N ARG A 63 14.66 -8.42 15.63
CA ARG A 63 15.32 -8.25 14.34
C ARG A 63 16.45 -9.27 14.14
N ALA A 64 17.20 -9.59 15.21
CA ALA A 64 18.30 -10.56 15.13
C ALA A 64 17.80 -11.97 14.74
N GLU A 65 16.66 -12.41 15.28
CA GLU A 65 16.05 -13.68 14.91
C GLU A 65 15.56 -13.67 13.46
N ALA A 66 14.92 -12.59 13.01
CA ALA A 66 14.47 -12.45 11.63
C ALA A 66 15.67 -12.45 10.64
N GLU A 67 16.74 -11.74 10.97
CA GLU A 67 17.97 -11.72 10.15
C GLU A 67 18.65 -13.11 10.09
N ALA A 68 18.68 -13.85 11.20
CA ALA A 68 19.22 -15.21 11.25
C ALA A 68 18.38 -16.20 10.42
N ALA A 69 17.10 -15.95 10.26
CA ALA A 69 16.17 -16.77 9.47
C ALA A 69 16.12 -16.40 7.99
N ARG A 70 16.81 -15.34 7.54
CA ARG A 70 16.76 -14.88 6.14
C ARG A 70 17.16 -15.96 5.15
N ALA A 71 16.46 -15.98 4.00
CA ALA A 71 16.78 -16.79 2.84
C ALA A 71 16.80 -15.91 1.56
N PRO A 72 17.26 -16.42 0.43
CA PRO A 72 17.11 -15.73 -0.85
C PRO A 72 15.66 -15.30 -1.09
N GLY A 73 15.45 -14.08 -1.59
CA GLY A 73 14.10 -13.54 -1.82
C GLY A 73 13.42 -12.97 -0.58
N SER A 74 14.08 -12.92 0.59
CA SER A 74 13.53 -12.35 1.81
C SER A 74 14.19 -11.04 2.23
N VAL A 75 13.43 -10.19 2.94
CA VAL A 75 13.91 -8.94 3.54
C VAL A 75 13.32 -8.78 4.94
N VAL A 76 14.14 -8.30 5.88
CA VAL A 76 13.72 -7.95 7.24
C VAL A 76 13.39 -6.47 7.30
N VAL A 77 12.20 -6.13 7.80
CA VAL A 77 11.77 -4.74 8.00
C VAL A 77 11.13 -4.57 9.37
N GLU A 78 11.28 -3.40 9.94
CA GLU A 78 10.54 -2.96 11.14
C GLU A 78 9.44 -2.01 10.68
N SER A 79 8.18 -2.42 10.86
CA SER A 79 7.02 -1.68 10.37
C SER A 79 5.79 -1.98 11.22
N LEU A 80 4.95 -0.98 11.45
CA LEU A 80 3.68 -1.10 12.19
C LEU A 80 3.86 -1.76 13.57
N GLY A 81 4.98 -1.47 14.23
CA GLY A 81 5.30 -1.97 15.58
C GLY A 81 5.73 -3.44 15.64
N LYS A 82 6.10 -4.04 14.53
CA LYS A 82 6.53 -5.45 14.44
C LYS A 82 7.81 -5.58 13.61
N THR A 83 8.56 -6.66 13.88
CA THR A 83 9.66 -7.12 13.02
C THR A 83 9.12 -8.16 12.05
N TRP A 84 9.16 -7.83 10.77
CA TRP A 84 8.67 -8.67 9.69
C TRP A 84 9.83 -9.29 8.90
N LEU A 85 9.66 -10.56 8.54
CA LEU A 85 10.40 -11.20 7.45
C LEU A 85 9.42 -11.36 6.28
N LEU A 86 9.66 -10.61 5.22
CA LEU A 86 8.85 -10.60 4.01
C LEU A 86 9.58 -11.42 2.94
N THR A 87 8.91 -12.42 2.38
CA THR A 87 9.53 -13.35 1.43
C THR A 87 8.66 -13.54 0.19
N ILE A 88 9.28 -13.58 -0.97
CA ILE A 88 8.66 -14.01 -2.24
C ILE A 88 9.14 -15.44 -2.49
N ALA A 89 8.23 -16.41 -2.49
CA ALA A 89 8.53 -17.83 -2.67
C ALA A 89 7.30 -18.62 -3.13
N ASP A 90 7.46 -19.92 -3.33
CA ASP A 90 6.37 -20.83 -3.70
C ASP A 90 5.34 -20.99 -2.56
N GLN A 91 4.15 -21.47 -2.88
CA GLN A 91 3.11 -21.79 -1.91
C GLN A 91 3.63 -22.73 -0.82
N GLY A 92 3.21 -22.47 0.42
CA GLY A 92 3.55 -23.31 1.57
C GLY A 92 5.00 -23.23 2.02
N TRP A 93 5.84 -22.38 1.36
CA TRP A 93 7.20 -22.15 1.78
C TRP A 93 7.26 -21.61 3.22
N ARG A 94 8.20 -22.13 4.02
CA ARG A 94 8.35 -21.71 5.42
C ARG A 94 9.80 -21.64 5.83
N LEU A 95 10.07 -20.69 6.72
CA LEU A 95 11.30 -20.63 7.54
C LEU A 95 11.00 -21.03 8.97
N SER A 96 12.05 -21.38 9.71
CA SER A 96 11.94 -21.72 11.12
C SER A 96 11.85 -20.46 12.00
N GLY A 97 11.16 -20.55 13.14
CA GLY A 97 11.23 -19.60 14.24
C GLY A 97 10.31 -18.40 14.19
N GLY A 98 9.67 -18.08 13.08
CA GLY A 98 8.69 -16.99 12.96
C GLY A 98 7.24 -17.47 13.08
N GLU A 99 6.35 -16.53 13.38
CA GLU A 99 4.89 -16.71 13.27
C GLU A 99 4.42 -16.28 11.88
N ARG A 100 3.83 -17.22 11.10
CA ARG A 100 3.20 -16.90 9.82
C ARG A 100 1.92 -16.13 10.06
N ILE A 101 1.91 -14.86 9.61
CA ILE A 101 0.75 -13.97 9.68
C ILE A 101 -0.12 -14.11 8.43
N ALA A 102 0.52 -14.17 7.25
CA ALA A 102 -0.21 -14.30 5.99
C ALA A 102 0.64 -14.98 4.91
N GLU A 103 -0.03 -15.65 3.99
CA GLU A 103 0.48 -16.13 2.71
C GLU A 103 -0.46 -15.60 1.62
N ILE A 104 0.06 -14.74 0.76
CA ILE A 104 -0.73 -13.95 -0.20
C ILE A 104 -0.34 -14.34 -1.62
N GLY A 105 -1.28 -14.90 -2.34
CA GLY A 105 -1.07 -15.35 -3.71
C GLY A 105 -2.18 -16.29 -4.21
N PRO A 106 -1.98 -16.89 -5.40
CA PRO A 106 -0.83 -16.67 -6.27
C PRO A 106 -0.81 -15.25 -6.84
N LEU A 107 0.39 -14.66 -6.89
CA LEU A 107 0.58 -13.35 -7.50
C LEU A 107 0.53 -13.52 -9.03
N PRO A 108 -0.24 -12.68 -9.76
CA PRO A 108 -0.37 -12.80 -11.22
C PRO A 108 0.88 -12.29 -11.95
N ILE A 109 1.95 -13.08 -11.92
CA ILE A 109 3.22 -12.80 -12.59
C ILE A 109 3.24 -13.35 -14.02
N ILE A 110 4.16 -12.83 -14.81
CA ILE A 110 4.51 -13.35 -16.14
C ILE A 110 5.78 -14.21 -15.99
N ALA A 111 5.67 -15.51 -16.26
CA ALA A 111 6.80 -16.44 -16.14
C ALA A 111 7.99 -15.99 -16.99
N GLY A 112 9.19 -16.08 -16.43
CA GLY A 112 10.44 -15.71 -17.09
C GLY A 112 10.75 -14.21 -17.12
N GLN A 113 9.84 -13.35 -16.66
CA GLN A 113 10.10 -11.93 -16.48
C GLN A 113 10.99 -11.70 -15.25
N THR A 114 11.86 -10.67 -15.34
CA THR A 114 12.70 -10.25 -14.20
C THR A 114 11.96 -9.24 -13.34
N TYR A 115 11.85 -9.53 -12.04
CA TYR A 115 11.10 -8.72 -11.09
C TYR A 115 11.97 -8.07 -10.04
N SER A 116 11.50 -6.91 -9.56
CA SER A 116 11.91 -6.26 -8.33
C SER A 116 10.70 -6.13 -7.41
N ALA A 117 10.93 -6.28 -6.11
CA ALA A 117 9.91 -6.08 -5.08
C ALA A 117 10.11 -4.74 -4.40
N GLN A 118 9.03 -3.97 -4.26
CA GLN A 118 8.95 -2.77 -3.44
C GLN A 118 7.95 -3.02 -2.32
N TYR A 119 8.41 -2.93 -1.08
CA TYR A 119 7.58 -3.12 0.12
C TYR A 119 7.28 -1.78 0.76
N MET A 120 6.03 -1.58 1.16
CA MET A 120 5.58 -0.31 1.70
C MET A 120 4.75 -0.51 2.97
N GLU A 121 4.82 0.49 3.83
CA GLU A 121 3.88 0.72 4.92
C GLU A 121 2.93 1.83 4.48
N ALA A 122 1.62 1.60 4.60
CA ALA A 122 0.63 2.61 4.28
C ALA A 122 -0.30 2.84 5.48
N ILE A 123 -0.29 4.06 6.01
CA ILE A 123 -1.11 4.51 7.14
C ILE A 123 -1.95 5.69 6.65
N PHE A 124 -3.24 5.45 6.43
CA PHE A 124 -4.16 6.44 5.88
C PHE A 124 -5.31 6.71 6.85
N THR A 125 -5.60 7.97 7.09
CA THR A 125 -6.85 8.35 7.78
C THR A 125 -8.05 8.17 6.83
N PRO A 126 -9.26 7.95 7.34
CA PRO A 126 -10.46 7.90 6.52
C PRO A 126 -10.56 9.08 5.56
N GLY A 127 -10.89 8.81 4.31
CA GLY A 127 -10.95 9.80 3.24
C GLY A 127 -9.64 10.08 2.51
N MET A 128 -8.49 9.65 3.01
CA MET A 128 -7.24 9.77 2.25
C MET A 128 -7.26 8.87 1.03
N VAL A 129 -6.63 9.35 -0.04
CA VAL A 129 -6.56 8.64 -1.32
C VAL A 129 -5.11 8.42 -1.75
N ALA A 130 -4.85 7.30 -2.45
CA ALA A 130 -3.75 7.22 -3.38
C ALA A 130 -4.27 7.70 -4.75
N PRO A 131 -3.60 8.68 -5.40
CA PRO A 131 -4.04 9.20 -6.70
C PRO A 131 -4.10 8.08 -7.74
N THR A 132 -4.85 8.31 -8.81
CA THR A 132 -4.94 7.34 -9.90
C THR A 132 -3.56 7.04 -10.49
N HIS A 133 -3.24 5.75 -10.57
CA HIS A 133 -1.93 5.26 -11.02
C HIS A 133 -2.04 3.82 -11.56
N THR A 134 -0.95 3.37 -12.18
CA THR A 134 -0.75 1.99 -12.64
C THR A 134 0.51 1.39 -12.04
N HIS A 135 0.60 0.06 -12.03
CA HIS A 135 1.80 -0.69 -11.64
C HIS A 135 2.33 -1.54 -12.79
N ALA A 136 3.65 -1.67 -12.89
CA ALA A 136 4.32 -2.51 -13.87
C ALA A 136 4.41 -4.00 -13.46
N GLY A 137 3.46 -4.46 -12.67
CA GLY A 137 3.31 -5.82 -12.17
C GLY A 137 2.30 -5.87 -11.04
N PRO A 138 2.05 -7.04 -10.43
CA PRO A 138 1.02 -7.19 -9.41
C PRO A 138 1.32 -6.38 -8.15
N GLU A 139 0.23 -5.85 -7.57
CA GLU A 139 0.21 -5.31 -6.22
C GLU A 139 -0.58 -6.23 -5.30
N ALA A 140 -0.11 -6.38 -4.07
CA ALA A 140 -0.84 -7.07 -3.01
C ALA A 140 -0.72 -6.30 -1.71
N TRP A 141 -1.77 -6.36 -0.87
CA TRP A 141 -1.67 -5.81 0.48
C TRP A 141 -2.40 -6.63 1.54
N TYR A 142 -1.83 -6.55 2.73
CA TYR A 142 -2.35 -7.10 3.96
C TYR A 142 -2.77 -5.98 4.90
N THR A 143 -4.06 -5.89 5.19
CA THR A 143 -4.62 -4.84 6.05
C THR A 143 -4.62 -5.29 7.51
N LEU A 144 -3.86 -4.58 8.36
CA LEU A 144 -3.78 -4.84 9.80
C LEU A 144 -4.87 -4.11 10.59
N ALA A 145 -5.29 -2.92 10.12
CA ALA A 145 -6.35 -2.11 10.73
C ALA A 145 -7.08 -1.31 9.66
N GLY A 146 -8.31 -0.93 9.95
CA GLY A 146 -9.15 -0.10 9.08
C GLY A 146 -9.56 -0.80 7.78
N GLU A 147 -9.93 -0.01 6.80
CA GLU A 147 -10.49 -0.46 5.53
C GLU A 147 -9.97 0.35 4.35
N THR A 148 -9.84 -0.32 3.21
CA THR A 148 -9.48 0.28 1.92
C THR A 148 -10.49 -0.13 0.87
N CYS A 149 -10.99 0.83 0.11
CA CYS A 149 -11.69 0.58 -1.14
C CYS A 149 -10.76 0.87 -2.31
N LEU A 150 -10.55 -0.12 -3.15
CA LEU A 150 -9.85 -0.01 -4.42
C LEU A 150 -10.87 0.05 -5.54
N GLU A 151 -10.76 1.04 -6.41
CA GLU A 151 -11.52 1.15 -7.65
C GLU A 151 -10.61 0.94 -8.85
N THR A 152 -11.07 0.11 -9.80
CA THR A 152 -10.42 -0.17 -11.09
C THR A 152 -11.47 -0.11 -12.20
N PRO A 153 -11.11 -0.16 -13.49
CA PRO A 153 -12.07 -0.28 -14.59
C PRO A 153 -13.03 -1.48 -14.47
N GLN A 154 -12.60 -2.55 -13.80
CA GLN A 154 -13.37 -3.79 -13.59
C GLN A 154 -14.36 -3.69 -12.42
N GLY A 155 -14.27 -2.67 -11.59
CA GLY A 155 -15.14 -2.48 -10.43
C GLY A 155 -14.40 -2.08 -9.17
N LYS A 156 -14.89 -2.49 -8.00
CA LYS A 156 -14.24 -2.20 -6.72
C LYS A 156 -13.94 -3.47 -5.93
N GLN A 157 -12.90 -3.39 -5.11
CA GLN A 157 -12.53 -4.39 -4.10
C GLN A 157 -12.39 -3.70 -2.75
N ILE A 158 -12.70 -4.44 -1.68
CA ILE A 158 -12.54 -3.95 -0.29
C ILE A 158 -11.51 -4.82 0.41
N GLY A 159 -10.46 -4.18 0.91
CA GLY A 159 -9.49 -4.79 1.82
C GLY A 159 -9.69 -4.27 3.23
N ARG A 160 -9.86 -5.17 4.20
CA ARG A 160 -10.08 -4.81 5.60
C ARG A 160 -9.30 -5.71 6.56
N ALA A 161 -9.10 -5.23 7.77
CA ALA A 161 -8.50 -6.05 8.83
C ALA A 161 -9.33 -7.33 9.07
N GLY A 162 -8.64 -8.47 9.17
CA GLY A 162 -9.27 -9.78 9.34
C GLY A 162 -9.99 -10.33 8.10
N GLY A 163 -10.02 -9.58 7.00
CA GLY A 163 -10.52 -10.02 5.71
C GLY A 163 -9.44 -10.66 4.82
N PRO A 164 -9.82 -11.17 3.65
CA PRO A 164 -8.84 -11.68 2.69
C PRO A 164 -7.92 -10.55 2.22
N PRO A 165 -6.66 -10.87 1.89
CA PRO A 165 -5.75 -9.91 1.26
C PRO A 165 -6.30 -9.49 -0.10
N VAL A 166 -5.92 -8.28 -0.55
CA VAL A 166 -6.25 -7.81 -1.90
C VAL A 166 -5.05 -8.06 -2.81
N ILE A 167 -5.32 -8.59 -4.01
CA ILE A 167 -4.34 -8.79 -5.07
C ILE A 167 -4.88 -8.15 -6.34
N VAL A 168 -4.05 -7.34 -6.99
CA VAL A 168 -4.38 -6.63 -8.22
C VAL A 168 -3.32 -6.97 -9.28
N PRO A 169 -3.71 -7.32 -10.51
CA PRO A 169 -2.75 -7.49 -11.59
C PRO A 169 -2.11 -6.14 -11.97
N GLY A 170 -0.90 -6.20 -12.49
CA GLY A 170 -0.26 -5.04 -13.11
C GLY A 170 -0.96 -4.60 -14.39
N GLY A 171 -0.82 -3.32 -14.75
CA GLY A 171 -1.32 -2.71 -15.97
C GLY A 171 -2.59 -1.87 -15.80
N PRO A 172 -3.71 -2.38 -15.29
CA PRO A 172 -4.92 -1.57 -15.14
C PRO A 172 -4.72 -0.36 -14.21
N PRO A 173 -5.35 0.78 -14.53
CA PRO A 173 -5.37 1.91 -13.61
C PRO A 173 -6.17 1.59 -12.35
N MET A 174 -5.77 2.21 -11.25
CA MET A 174 -6.42 2.05 -9.96
C MET A 174 -6.46 3.34 -9.17
N HIS A 175 -7.47 3.45 -8.32
CA HIS A 175 -7.64 4.53 -7.36
C HIS A 175 -8.02 3.94 -6.01
N LEU A 176 -7.30 4.33 -4.97
CA LEU A 176 -7.48 3.77 -3.64
C LEU A 176 -7.98 4.85 -2.69
N THR A 177 -9.00 4.51 -1.89
CA THR A 177 -9.55 5.36 -0.84
C THR A 177 -9.54 4.60 0.48
N ALA A 178 -9.00 5.19 1.54
CA ALA A 178 -9.20 4.70 2.89
C ALA A 178 -10.65 4.97 3.30
N THR A 179 -11.42 3.91 3.56
CA THR A 179 -12.84 3.96 3.91
C THR A 179 -13.06 3.55 5.37
N GLY A 180 -14.31 3.55 5.82
CA GLY A 180 -14.65 3.26 7.20
C GLY A 180 -14.31 4.41 8.16
N THR A 181 -14.24 4.12 9.45
CA THR A 181 -14.04 5.13 10.52
C THR A 181 -12.69 5.00 11.23
N GLU A 182 -11.96 3.93 10.96
CA GLU A 182 -10.68 3.62 11.58
C GLU A 182 -9.52 3.94 10.63
N GLN A 183 -8.38 4.35 11.18
CA GLN A 183 -7.16 4.55 10.41
C GLN A 183 -6.72 3.25 9.76
N ARG A 184 -6.58 3.25 8.43
CA ARG A 184 -6.03 2.10 7.69
C ARG A 184 -4.55 1.95 8.01
N ARG A 185 -4.13 0.72 8.32
CA ARG A 185 -2.74 0.30 8.47
C ARG A 185 -2.51 -0.96 7.65
N ALA A 186 -1.61 -0.91 6.69
CA ALA A 186 -1.36 -2.04 5.80
C ALA A 186 0.11 -2.16 5.41
N LEU A 187 0.55 -3.40 5.21
CA LEU A 187 1.74 -3.71 4.43
C LEU A 187 1.33 -3.90 2.97
N VAL A 188 2.14 -3.39 2.07
CA VAL A 188 1.90 -3.42 0.63
C VAL A 188 3.14 -3.95 -0.08
N LEU A 189 2.95 -4.81 -1.06
CA LEU A 189 3.94 -5.28 -2.01
C LEU A 189 3.57 -4.83 -3.41
N ILE A 190 4.51 -4.21 -4.13
CA ILE A 190 4.47 -4.11 -5.60
C ILE A 190 5.60 -4.99 -6.13
N LEU A 191 5.23 -6.02 -6.89
CA LEU A 191 6.17 -6.91 -7.57
C LEU A 191 6.22 -6.52 -9.04
N HIS A 192 7.14 -5.64 -9.42
CA HIS A 192 7.14 -4.99 -10.73
C HIS A 192 8.26 -5.50 -11.64
N ASP A 193 8.06 -5.34 -12.95
CA ASP A 193 9.09 -5.50 -13.97
C ASP A 193 10.31 -4.63 -13.61
N SER A 194 11.48 -5.25 -13.45
CA SER A 194 12.71 -4.54 -13.04
C SER A 194 13.18 -3.46 -14.02
N SER A 195 12.71 -3.51 -15.27
CA SER A 195 13.03 -2.50 -16.29
C SER A 195 12.12 -1.26 -16.26
N LYS A 196 11.09 -1.26 -15.40
CA LYS A 196 10.05 -0.22 -15.33
C LYS A 196 9.92 0.36 -13.93
N HIS A 197 9.36 1.56 -13.85
CA HIS A 197 8.96 2.12 -12.56
C HIS A 197 7.86 1.27 -11.92
N ALA A 198 7.95 1.06 -10.60
CA ALA A 198 6.95 0.31 -9.86
C ALA A 198 5.56 0.94 -9.96
N THR A 199 5.50 2.27 -9.93
CA THR A 199 4.26 3.06 -9.99
C THR A 199 4.40 4.17 -11.03
N THR A 200 3.37 4.36 -11.85
CA THR A 200 3.26 5.44 -12.83
C THR A 200 1.94 6.17 -12.62
N PRO A 201 1.94 7.52 -12.47
CA PRO A 201 0.70 8.30 -12.44
C PRO A 201 -0.14 8.05 -13.70
N GLU A 202 -1.46 7.99 -13.52
CA GLU A 202 -2.42 7.80 -14.60
C GLU A 202 -3.39 8.99 -14.65
N HIS A 203 -3.59 9.56 -15.82
CA HIS A 203 -4.39 10.77 -16.00
C HIS A 203 -5.59 10.59 -16.96
N ASP A 204 -5.58 9.51 -17.74
CA ASP A 204 -6.60 9.27 -18.77
C ASP A 204 -7.82 8.54 -18.22
N TRP A 205 -7.67 7.78 -17.13
CA TRP A 205 -8.76 7.08 -16.48
C TRP A 205 -9.28 7.85 -15.26
N VAL A 206 -10.59 8.05 -15.23
CA VAL A 206 -11.29 8.72 -14.12
C VAL A 206 -12.09 7.68 -13.32
N PRO A 207 -11.88 7.58 -11.99
CA PRO A 207 -12.69 6.71 -11.13
C PRO A 207 -14.18 7.05 -11.21
N LYS A 208 -15.05 6.03 -11.16
CA LYS A 208 -16.51 6.18 -11.20
C LYS A 208 -17.12 6.58 -9.85
N GLY A 209 -16.30 6.72 -8.80
CA GLY A 209 -16.76 7.05 -7.46
C GLY A 209 -17.47 5.89 -6.76
N LEU A 210 -17.04 4.66 -7.00
CA LEU A 210 -17.61 3.46 -6.38
C LEU A 210 -17.22 3.32 -4.91
N CYS A 211 -16.10 3.97 -4.50
CA CYS A 211 -15.59 4.00 -3.14
C CYS A 211 -16.19 5.22 -2.41
N LYS A 212 -17.15 4.96 -1.53
CA LYS A 212 -17.78 6.00 -0.70
C LYS A 212 -17.16 5.99 0.69
N ILE A 213 -16.95 7.17 1.25
CA ILE A 213 -16.51 7.41 2.63
C ILE A 213 -17.74 7.34 3.53
#